data_3650a8226bfe3e3ad686e9d9f4ebbb6a
#
_entry.id   3650a8226bfe3e3ad686e9d9f4ebbb6a
#
_cell.length_a   1.000
_cell.length_b   1.000
_cell.length_c   1.000
_cell.angle_alpha   90.00
_cell.angle_beta   90.00
_cell.angle_gamma   90.00
#
_symmetry.space_group_name_H-M   'P 1'
#
loop_
_entity.id
_entity.type
_entity.pdbx_description
1 polymer ?
#
loop_
_entity_poly.entity_id
_entity_poly.type
_entity_poly.pdbx_seq_one_letter_code
_entity_poly.pdbx_strand_id
1 'polypeptide(L)'
;MNDSLLNALQGCTPRLGEALRPYVMADNFKASFSAEEVSALQQASGLSATELALALLPLAASYAITPLSHFNVGAIAQGISGRWYLGANMEFASAPIQQTIHAEQSAINHAWMCNEPQLTAVTVNYTPCGHCRQFMNELNSAQQLTIHLPGCTPQTLHDYLPNAFGPKDLGITDTLFDPQAHPFAAQSDPLIQAAIDAASQSYAPYTRAYSGIALQIDGEHWVTGRYAENAAFNPSLPPLQSALIMLQLQGYPVSAITRAVLVEVSDAALSQQSASAAILTALGGYSLETVTVESK
;
A
#
# COMPACT_ATOMS: atom_id res chain seq x y z
N MET A 1 -20.93 -5.50 -7.15
CA MET A 1 -20.89 -4.21 -6.41
C MET A 1 -20.61 -4.51 -4.96
N ASN A 2 -19.64 -3.85 -4.35
CA ASN A 2 -19.25 -4.17 -2.98
C ASN A 2 -20.22 -3.51 -1.99
N ASP A 3 -21.03 -4.30 -1.29
CA ASP A 3 -22.02 -3.80 -0.31
C ASP A 3 -21.38 -2.92 0.77
N SER A 4 -20.10 -3.19 1.10
CA SER A 4 -19.33 -2.38 2.05
C SER A 4 -19.12 -0.94 1.58
N LEU A 5 -18.87 -0.71 0.28
CA LEU A 5 -18.75 0.62 -0.31
C LEU A 5 -20.08 1.39 -0.26
N LEU A 6 -21.18 0.72 -0.57
CA LEU A 6 -22.52 1.33 -0.45
C LEU A 6 -22.83 1.73 1.00
N ASN A 7 -22.52 0.86 1.96
CA ASN A 7 -22.73 1.15 3.36
C ASN A 7 -21.85 2.33 3.84
N ALA A 8 -20.60 2.40 3.36
CA ALA A 8 -19.73 3.53 3.66
C ALA A 8 -20.27 4.87 3.11
N LEU A 9 -20.81 4.87 1.90
CA LEU A 9 -21.47 6.05 1.32
C LEU A 9 -22.70 6.48 2.11
N GLN A 10 -23.52 5.52 2.58
CA GLN A 10 -24.69 5.80 3.42
C GLN A 10 -24.33 6.37 4.79
N GLY A 11 -23.14 6.02 5.32
CA GLY A 11 -22.61 6.55 6.57
C GLY A 11 -22.06 7.98 6.47
N CYS A 12 -21.85 8.50 5.26
CA CYS A 12 -21.44 9.89 5.05
C CYS A 12 -22.59 10.85 5.29
N THR A 13 -22.26 12.15 5.52
CA THR A 13 -23.28 13.19 5.43
C THR A 13 -23.95 13.16 4.04
N PRO A 14 -25.26 13.46 3.91
CA PRO A 14 -25.96 13.38 2.63
C PRO A 14 -25.22 14.10 1.50
N ARG A 15 -24.72 15.32 1.81
CA ARG A 15 -24.01 16.17 0.86
C ARG A 15 -22.68 15.53 0.37
N LEU A 16 -21.93 14.94 1.26
CA LEU A 16 -20.68 14.25 0.91
C LEU A 16 -20.98 12.93 0.16
N GLY A 17 -21.97 12.15 0.61
CA GLY A 17 -22.35 10.90 -0.03
C GLY A 17 -22.83 11.10 -1.47
N GLU A 18 -23.61 12.15 -1.75
CA GLU A 18 -24.02 12.54 -3.10
C GLU A 18 -22.82 12.93 -3.97
N ALA A 19 -21.88 13.70 -3.43
CA ALA A 19 -20.68 14.12 -4.14
C ALA A 19 -19.70 12.95 -4.44
N LEU A 20 -19.60 11.98 -3.54
CA LEU A 20 -18.73 10.79 -3.70
C LEU A 20 -19.29 9.77 -4.69
N ARG A 21 -20.62 9.64 -4.77
CA ARG A 21 -21.28 8.59 -5.55
C ARG A 21 -20.78 8.47 -7.00
N PRO A 22 -20.63 9.55 -7.79
CA PRO A 22 -20.18 9.45 -9.18
C PRO A 22 -18.77 8.81 -9.31
N TYR A 23 -17.90 9.05 -8.35
CA TYR A 23 -16.54 8.52 -8.35
C TYR A 23 -16.50 7.07 -7.88
N VAL A 24 -17.07 6.81 -6.70
CA VAL A 24 -16.99 5.50 -6.02
C VAL A 24 -17.76 4.41 -6.78
N MET A 25 -18.81 4.80 -7.52
CA MET A 25 -19.63 3.88 -8.30
C MET A 25 -19.14 3.71 -9.74
N ALA A 26 -18.09 4.38 -10.16
CA ALA A 26 -17.49 4.19 -11.47
C ALA A 26 -16.74 2.85 -11.53
N ASP A 27 -16.89 2.10 -12.62
CA ASP A 27 -16.24 0.78 -12.80
C ASP A 27 -14.70 0.85 -12.75
N ASN A 28 -14.13 2.02 -13.03
CA ASN A 28 -12.70 2.28 -13.02
C ASN A 28 -12.19 2.92 -11.73
N PHE A 29 -13.02 3.01 -10.68
CA PHE A 29 -12.57 3.56 -9.40
C PHE A 29 -11.53 2.65 -8.74
N LYS A 30 -10.35 3.20 -8.50
CA LYS A 30 -9.19 2.47 -7.95
C LYS A 30 -8.83 2.94 -6.54
N ALA A 31 -9.81 3.23 -5.70
CA ALA A 31 -9.63 3.67 -4.31
C ALA A 31 -8.70 4.89 -4.16
N SER A 32 -8.70 5.78 -5.14
CA SER A 32 -7.91 7.03 -5.11
C SER A 32 -8.70 8.18 -5.73
N PHE A 33 -8.34 9.40 -5.34
CA PHE A 33 -8.92 10.63 -5.90
C PHE A 33 -7.82 11.50 -6.47
N SER A 34 -8.03 12.06 -7.66
CA SER A 34 -7.13 13.06 -8.24
C SER A 34 -7.20 14.38 -7.45
N ALA A 35 -6.25 15.29 -7.69
CA ALA A 35 -6.26 16.62 -7.06
C ALA A 35 -7.54 17.41 -7.39
N GLU A 36 -8.03 17.29 -8.63
CA GLU A 36 -9.27 17.92 -9.10
C GLU A 36 -10.50 17.31 -8.39
N GLU A 37 -10.54 16.00 -8.24
CA GLU A 37 -11.63 15.29 -7.53
C GLU A 37 -11.64 15.63 -6.04
N VAL A 38 -10.47 15.70 -5.40
CA VAL A 38 -10.34 16.17 -4.00
C VAL A 38 -10.89 17.59 -3.87
N SER A 39 -10.48 18.50 -4.76
CA SER A 39 -10.97 19.89 -4.77
C SER A 39 -12.48 19.99 -4.98
N ALA A 40 -13.02 19.19 -5.92
CA ALA A 40 -14.46 19.13 -6.17
C ALA A 40 -15.23 18.59 -4.95
N LEU A 41 -14.72 17.57 -4.27
CA LEU A 41 -15.31 17.02 -3.05
C LEU A 41 -15.30 18.04 -1.88
N GLN A 42 -14.21 18.79 -1.73
CA GLN A 42 -14.14 19.86 -0.73
C GLN A 42 -15.18 20.97 -1.01
N GLN A 43 -15.28 21.42 -2.25
CA GLN A 43 -16.27 22.44 -2.64
C GLN A 43 -17.70 21.92 -2.46
N ALA A 44 -18.00 20.71 -2.88
CA ALA A 44 -19.31 20.10 -2.76
C ALA A 44 -19.72 19.88 -1.31
N SER A 45 -18.82 19.39 -0.45
CA SER A 45 -19.09 19.11 0.96
C SER A 45 -18.98 20.33 1.88
N GLY A 46 -18.17 21.32 1.51
CA GLY A 46 -17.79 22.46 2.35
C GLY A 46 -16.78 22.14 3.44
N LEU A 47 -16.13 20.96 3.36
CA LEU A 47 -15.13 20.50 4.33
C LEU A 47 -13.74 21.02 3.97
N SER A 48 -12.92 21.30 4.97
CA SER A 48 -11.49 21.49 4.81
C SER A 48 -10.81 20.16 4.37
N ALA A 49 -9.56 20.22 3.91
CA ALA A 49 -8.82 19.03 3.52
C ALA A 49 -8.73 17.98 4.65
N THR A 50 -8.43 18.43 5.87
CA THR A 50 -8.35 17.53 7.03
C THR A 50 -9.71 16.91 7.37
N GLU A 51 -10.78 17.72 7.39
CA GLU A 51 -12.13 17.21 7.66
C GLU A 51 -12.61 16.25 6.58
N LEU A 52 -12.33 16.53 5.32
CA LEU A 52 -12.66 15.61 4.21
C LEU A 52 -11.91 14.30 4.35
N ALA A 53 -10.60 14.33 4.63
CA ALA A 53 -9.82 13.11 4.82
C ALA A 53 -10.35 12.25 5.97
N LEU A 54 -10.70 12.88 7.10
CA LEU A 54 -11.34 12.20 8.23
C LEU A 54 -12.72 11.62 7.86
N ALA A 55 -13.51 12.35 7.10
CA ALA A 55 -14.84 11.90 6.64
C ALA A 55 -14.77 10.74 5.63
N LEU A 56 -13.66 10.56 4.92
CA LEU A 56 -13.43 9.48 3.97
C LEU A 56 -12.87 8.20 4.63
N LEU A 57 -12.50 8.21 5.91
CA LEU A 57 -11.96 7.02 6.60
C LEU A 57 -12.90 5.81 6.59
N PRO A 58 -14.24 5.94 6.76
CA PRO A 58 -15.15 4.81 6.60
C PRO A 58 -15.12 4.19 5.20
N LEU A 59 -14.95 5.02 4.16
CA LEU A 59 -14.79 4.54 2.79
C LEU A 59 -13.48 3.76 2.63
N ALA A 60 -12.36 4.24 3.18
CA ALA A 60 -11.11 3.51 3.19
C ALA A 60 -11.23 2.19 3.96
N ALA A 61 -11.81 2.20 5.17
CA ALA A 61 -12.01 1.02 5.99
C ALA A 61 -12.93 -0.04 5.36
N SER A 62 -13.77 0.33 4.38
CA SER A 62 -14.64 -0.62 3.68
C SER A 62 -13.87 -1.63 2.80
N TYR A 63 -12.60 -1.36 2.52
CA TYR A 63 -11.68 -2.28 1.85
C TYR A 63 -10.99 -3.26 2.81
N ALA A 64 -11.20 -3.17 4.12
CA ALA A 64 -10.53 -4.05 5.09
C ALA A 64 -10.93 -5.52 4.94
N ILE A 65 -9.96 -6.41 5.11
CA ILE A 65 -10.16 -7.87 5.16
C ILE A 65 -9.65 -8.34 6.51
N THR A 66 -10.57 -8.59 7.45
CA THR A 66 -10.24 -8.83 8.86
C THR A 66 -10.89 -10.08 9.42
N PRO A 67 -10.58 -11.27 8.85
CA PRO A 67 -11.21 -12.53 9.28
C PRO A 67 -10.85 -12.96 10.70
N LEU A 68 -9.80 -12.40 11.30
CA LEU A 68 -9.33 -12.76 12.64
C LEU A 68 -9.78 -11.78 13.70
N SER A 69 -9.52 -10.48 13.49
CA SER A 69 -9.81 -9.45 14.50
C SER A 69 -11.19 -8.85 14.38
N HIS A 70 -11.82 -8.88 13.21
CA HIS A 70 -13.03 -8.14 12.86
C HIS A 70 -12.89 -6.63 13.10
N PHE A 71 -11.65 -6.11 13.08
CA PHE A 71 -11.31 -4.74 13.38
C PHE A 71 -10.85 -4.01 12.11
N ASN A 72 -11.76 -3.26 11.50
CA ASN A 72 -11.52 -2.57 10.24
C ASN A 72 -10.83 -1.22 10.48
N VAL A 73 -9.66 -1.05 9.88
CA VAL A 73 -8.90 0.20 9.88
C VAL A 73 -8.81 0.73 8.46
N GLY A 74 -9.10 2.02 8.30
CA GLY A 74 -8.89 2.75 7.05
C GLY A 74 -7.83 3.83 7.23
N ALA A 75 -7.06 4.06 6.18
CA ALA A 75 -6.09 5.15 6.12
C ALA A 75 -6.13 5.85 4.76
N ILE A 76 -5.68 7.09 4.73
CA ILE A 76 -5.56 7.90 3.51
C ILE A 76 -4.18 8.52 3.49
N ALA A 77 -3.39 8.19 2.46
CA ALA A 77 -2.14 8.86 2.17
C ALA A 77 -2.41 10.06 1.24
N GLN A 78 -1.95 11.23 1.63
CA GLN A 78 -2.12 12.47 0.87
C GLN A 78 -0.80 12.80 0.17
N GLY A 79 -0.83 12.74 -1.16
CA GLY A 79 0.34 13.03 -2.01
C GLY A 79 0.59 14.53 -2.16
N ILE A 80 1.86 14.89 -2.41
CA ILE A 80 2.23 16.27 -2.74
C ILE A 80 1.66 16.70 -4.10
N SER A 81 1.33 15.75 -4.97
CA SER A 81 0.61 15.99 -6.21
C SER A 81 -0.84 16.48 -6.00
N GLY A 82 -1.34 16.43 -4.77
CA GLY A 82 -2.74 16.67 -4.41
C GLY A 82 -3.63 15.44 -4.54
N ARG A 83 -3.11 14.30 -5.03
CA ARG A 83 -3.85 13.03 -5.08
C ARG A 83 -3.94 12.40 -3.70
N TRP A 84 -5.06 11.70 -3.45
CA TRP A 84 -5.28 10.96 -2.22
C TRP A 84 -5.47 9.48 -2.51
N TYR A 85 -4.86 8.64 -1.68
CA TYR A 85 -4.78 7.21 -1.84
C TYR A 85 -5.37 6.52 -0.61
N LEU A 86 -6.43 5.73 -0.80
CA LEU A 86 -7.05 4.97 0.27
C LEU A 86 -6.23 3.70 0.54
N GLY A 87 -6.29 3.23 1.78
CA GLY A 87 -5.74 1.96 2.20
C GLY A 87 -6.51 1.39 3.38
N ALA A 88 -6.44 0.08 3.56
CA ALA A 88 -7.09 -0.64 4.64
C ALA A 88 -6.24 -1.81 5.11
N ASN A 89 -6.48 -2.31 6.31
CA ASN A 89 -5.77 -3.47 6.83
C ASN A 89 -6.25 -4.78 6.19
N MET A 90 -5.31 -5.73 6.08
CA MET A 90 -5.57 -7.04 5.52
C MET A 90 -4.92 -8.12 6.37
N GLU A 91 -5.72 -9.07 6.83
CA GLU A 91 -5.31 -10.22 7.62
C GLU A 91 -5.40 -11.50 6.79
N PHE A 92 -4.53 -12.45 7.11
CA PHE A 92 -4.47 -13.74 6.42
C PHE A 92 -4.74 -14.86 7.41
N ALA A 93 -5.93 -15.46 7.34
CA ALA A 93 -6.24 -16.66 8.10
C ALA A 93 -5.29 -17.80 7.68
N SER A 94 -4.85 -18.60 8.63
CA SER A 94 -3.93 -19.73 8.41
C SER A 94 -2.51 -19.36 7.95
N ALA A 95 -2.14 -18.07 8.02
CA ALA A 95 -0.78 -17.59 7.79
C ALA A 95 -0.18 -17.01 9.09
N PRO A 96 1.15 -16.84 9.19
CA PRO A 96 1.77 -16.19 10.34
C PRO A 96 1.24 -14.76 10.51
N ILE A 97 0.90 -14.37 11.76
CA ILE A 97 0.26 -13.07 12.06
C ILE A 97 1.13 -11.87 11.63
N GLN A 98 2.45 -12.04 11.56
CA GLN A 98 3.40 -11.03 11.13
C GLN A 98 3.24 -10.64 9.65
N GLN A 99 2.48 -11.43 8.89
CA GLN A 99 2.19 -11.16 7.48
C GLN A 99 1.02 -10.17 7.28
N THR A 100 0.32 -9.81 8.37
CA THR A 100 -0.77 -8.83 8.36
C THR A 100 -0.30 -7.49 7.79
N ILE A 101 -1.12 -6.90 6.93
CA ILE A 101 -0.93 -5.57 6.36
C ILE A 101 -1.71 -4.57 7.19
N HIS A 102 -1.08 -3.49 7.62
CA HIS A 102 -1.74 -2.39 8.30
C HIS A 102 -2.29 -1.35 7.32
N ALA A 103 -3.33 -0.62 7.71
CA ALA A 103 -3.99 0.33 6.82
C ALA A 103 -3.06 1.45 6.36
N GLU A 104 -2.17 1.92 7.22
CA GLU A 104 -1.17 2.94 6.90
C GLU A 104 -0.18 2.42 5.85
N GLN A 105 0.32 1.18 6.00
CA GLN A 105 1.18 0.54 4.99
C GLN A 105 0.44 0.39 3.66
N SER A 106 -0.84 0.02 3.70
CA SER A 106 -1.69 -0.13 2.52
C SER A 106 -1.83 1.20 1.76
N ALA A 107 -2.18 2.29 2.44
CA ALA A 107 -2.34 3.61 1.83
C ALA A 107 -1.01 4.15 1.27
N ILE A 108 0.08 3.98 2.01
CA ILE A 108 1.43 4.41 1.59
C ILE A 108 1.89 3.58 0.38
N ASN A 109 1.73 2.26 0.42
CA ASN A 109 2.05 1.39 -0.72
C ASN A 109 1.23 1.76 -1.95
N HIS A 110 -0.05 2.08 -1.79
CA HIS A 110 -0.90 2.51 -2.89
C HIS A 110 -0.33 3.76 -3.57
N ALA A 111 0.04 4.78 -2.80
CA ALA A 111 0.68 5.98 -3.33
C ALA A 111 2.02 5.66 -4.01
N TRP A 112 2.86 4.83 -3.39
CA TRP A 112 4.15 4.45 -3.92
C TRP A 112 4.04 3.65 -5.23
N MET A 113 3.12 2.71 -5.32
CA MET A 113 2.85 1.94 -6.55
C MET A 113 2.27 2.82 -7.68
N CYS A 114 1.63 3.94 -7.32
CA CYS A 114 1.17 4.97 -8.27
C CYS A 114 2.25 6.02 -8.61
N ASN A 115 3.50 5.82 -8.17
CA ASN A 115 4.62 6.74 -8.38
C ASN A 115 4.37 8.15 -7.85
N GLU A 116 3.67 8.27 -6.72
CA GLU A 116 3.59 9.53 -5.98
C GLU A 116 4.99 9.92 -5.49
N PRO A 117 5.48 11.13 -5.75
CA PRO A 117 6.88 11.46 -5.40
C PRO A 117 7.09 11.69 -3.91
N GLN A 118 6.04 12.08 -3.16
CA GLN A 118 6.17 12.41 -1.74
C GLN A 118 4.79 12.46 -1.08
N LEU A 119 4.73 12.11 0.22
CA LEU A 119 3.52 12.27 1.03
C LEU A 119 3.62 13.49 1.92
N THR A 120 2.49 14.18 2.10
CA THR A 120 2.36 15.33 3.01
C THR A 120 1.68 14.94 4.32
N ALA A 121 0.73 14.00 4.26
CA ALA A 121 0.01 13.54 5.43
C ALA A 121 -0.47 12.09 5.30
N VAL A 122 -0.67 11.44 6.44
CA VAL A 122 -1.43 10.19 6.59
C VAL A 122 -2.56 10.42 7.57
N THR A 123 -3.79 10.19 7.13
CA THR A 123 -4.99 10.23 7.97
C THR A 123 -5.42 8.80 8.27
N VAL A 124 -5.70 8.47 9.52
CA VAL A 124 -6.08 7.11 9.96
C VAL A 124 -7.06 7.17 11.12
N ASN A 125 -7.97 6.18 11.23
CA ASN A 125 -9.02 6.23 12.27
C ASN A 125 -8.56 5.89 13.69
N TYR A 126 -7.38 5.29 13.84
CA TYR A 126 -6.80 4.98 15.16
C TYR A 126 -5.34 5.41 15.19
N THR A 127 -4.82 5.66 16.38
CA THR A 127 -3.41 6.01 16.57
C THR A 127 -2.51 4.95 15.93
N PRO A 128 -1.58 5.33 15.03
CA PRO A 128 -0.68 4.39 14.37
C PRO A 128 0.16 3.63 15.40
N CYS A 129 0.26 2.32 15.24
CA CYS A 129 1.07 1.47 16.11
C CYS A 129 2.57 1.71 15.87
N GLY A 130 3.42 1.17 16.73
CA GLY A 130 4.88 1.31 16.58
C GLY A 130 5.43 0.81 15.24
N HIS A 131 4.85 -0.28 14.70
CA HIS A 131 5.18 -0.82 13.40
C HIS A 131 4.92 0.20 12.27
N CYS A 132 3.74 0.82 12.24
CA CYS A 132 3.39 1.81 11.21
C CYS A 132 4.21 3.09 11.34
N ARG A 133 4.47 3.56 12.56
CA ARG A 133 5.35 4.72 12.79
C ARG A 133 6.74 4.45 12.24
N GLN A 134 7.29 3.28 12.51
CA GLN A 134 8.61 2.87 12.01
C GLN A 134 8.61 2.71 10.48
N PHE A 135 7.53 2.16 9.89
CA PHE A 135 7.39 2.09 8.44
C PHE A 135 7.37 3.49 7.79
N MET A 136 6.60 4.41 8.34
CA MET A 136 6.55 5.81 7.88
C MET A 136 7.89 6.55 8.02
N ASN A 137 8.72 6.14 8.97
CA ASN A 137 10.05 6.74 9.17
C ASN A 137 11.04 6.43 8.03
N GLU A 138 10.71 5.51 7.13
CA GLU A 138 11.49 5.20 5.94
C GLU A 138 11.23 6.15 4.76
N LEU A 139 10.15 6.93 4.81
CA LEU A 139 9.72 7.83 3.74
C LEU A 139 10.68 9.00 3.54
N ASN A 140 10.85 9.45 2.29
CA ASN A 140 11.59 10.67 1.97
C ASN A 140 10.97 11.94 2.61
N SER A 141 9.70 11.86 3.00
CA SER A 141 8.97 12.94 3.69
C SER A 141 8.87 12.75 5.21
N ALA A 142 9.51 11.74 5.80
CA ALA A 142 9.31 11.39 7.22
C ALA A 142 9.43 12.57 8.20
N GLN A 143 10.32 13.53 7.91
CA GLN A 143 10.55 14.70 8.77
C GLN A 143 9.39 15.71 8.77
N GLN A 144 8.64 15.80 7.67
CA GLN A 144 7.54 16.76 7.48
C GLN A 144 6.17 16.10 7.47
N LEU A 145 6.12 14.76 7.48
CA LEU A 145 4.88 13.98 7.41
C LEU A 145 3.98 14.30 8.60
N THR A 146 2.74 14.69 8.34
CA THR A 146 1.73 14.91 9.39
C THR A 146 0.80 13.72 9.52
N ILE A 147 0.38 13.44 10.74
CA ILE A 147 -0.58 12.38 11.09
C ILE A 147 -1.87 13.04 11.55
N HIS A 148 -2.97 12.67 10.91
CA HIS A 148 -4.31 13.18 11.25
C HIS A 148 -5.14 12.06 11.88
N LEU A 149 -5.70 12.33 13.05
CA LEU A 149 -6.55 11.42 13.80
C LEU A 149 -7.89 12.08 14.14
N PRO A 150 -8.99 11.30 14.21
CA PRO A 150 -10.28 11.82 14.65
C PRO A 150 -10.19 12.47 16.05
N GLY A 151 -10.69 13.69 16.17
CA GLY A 151 -10.73 14.41 17.45
C GLY A 151 -9.38 14.91 17.98
N CYS A 152 -8.30 14.78 17.20
CA CYS A 152 -6.97 15.23 17.59
C CYS A 152 -6.49 16.38 16.69
N THR A 153 -5.64 17.24 17.22
CA THR A 153 -4.87 18.19 16.41
C THR A 153 -3.83 17.41 15.60
N PRO A 154 -3.65 17.71 14.30
CA PRO A 154 -2.59 17.10 13.50
C PRO A 154 -1.22 17.28 14.16
N GLN A 155 -0.42 16.22 14.16
CA GLN A 155 0.93 16.19 14.71
C GLN A 155 1.90 15.61 13.67
N THR A 156 3.18 15.91 13.81
CA THR A 156 4.20 15.33 12.92
C THR A 156 4.46 13.86 13.26
N LEU A 157 4.98 13.09 12.31
CA LEU A 157 5.47 11.74 12.59
C LEU A 157 6.51 11.75 13.74
N HIS A 158 7.33 12.78 13.78
CA HIS A 158 8.36 12.93 14.82
C HIS A 158 7.79 13.06 16.23
N ASP A 159 6.61 13.68 16.39
CA ASP A 159 5.91 13.74 17.69
C ASP A 159 5.44 12.34 18.14
N TYR A 160 5.09 11.46 17.19
CA TYR A 160 4.68 10.08 17.46
C TYR A 160 5.86 9.09 17.58
N LEU A 161 7.02 9.41 17.02
CA LEU A 161 8.22 8.57 17.02
C LEU A 161 9.47 9.41 17.31
N PRO A 162 9.61 9.96 18.52
CA PRO A 162 10.78 10.75 18.89
C PRO A 162 12.03 9.85 18.97
N ASN A 163 13.19 10.41 18.62
CA ASN A 163 14.49 9.70 18.62
C ASN A 163 14.46 8.39 17.81
N ALA A 164 13.81 8.42 16.67
CA ALA A 164 13.61 7.26 15.80
C ALA A 164 14.93 6.76 15.21
N PHE A 165 15.15 5.43 15.24
CA PHE A 165 16.14 4.75 14.42
C PHE A 165 15.63 4.67 12.97
N GLY A 166 16.49 5.01 12.00
CA GLY A 166 16.05 5.02 10.61
C GLY A 166 17.19 5.03 9.58
N PRO A 167 16.91 5.30 8.31
CA PRO A 167 17.88 5.24 7.21
C PRO A 167 19.16 6.06 7.49
N LYS A 168 19.01 7.23 8.06
CA LYS A 168 20.12 8.14 8.39
C LYS A 168 21.14 7.51 9.34
N ASP A 169 20.70 6.70 10.31
CA ASP A 169 21.58 6.03 11.28
C ASP A 169 22.44 4.95 10.63
N LEU A 170 22.02 4.46 9.46
CA LEU A 170 22.72 3.47 8.64
C LEU A 170 23.41 4.10 7.42
N GLY A 171 23.46 5.44 7.34
CA GLY A 171 24.12 6.16 6.25
C GLY A 171 23.40 6.07 4.90
N ILE A 172 22.12 5.71 4.90
CA ILE A 172 21.29 5.66 3.69
C ILE A 172 20.75 7.05 3.38
N THR A 173 20.93 7.48 2.13
CA THR A 173 20.48 8.79 1.63
C THR A 173 19.23 8.71 0.79
N ASP A 174 19.10 7.65 -0.03
CA ASP A 174 17.91 7.41 -0.84
C ASP A 174 16.91 6.61 0.00
N THR A 175 15.75 7.19 0.21
CA THR A 175 14.73 6.67 1.11
C THR A 175 13.48 6.21 0.34
N LEU A 176 12.54 5.61 1.03
CA LEU A 176 11.32 5.13 0.37
C LEU A 176 10.56 6.31 -0.27
N PHE A 177 10.16 6.17 -1.51
CA PHE A 177 9.62 7.13 -2.48
C PHE A 177 10.68 7.85 -3.33
N ASP A 178 11.96 7.81 -2.99
CA ASP A 178 12.98 8.24 -3.94
C ASP A 178 13.05 7.24 -5.12
N PRO A 179 13.29 7.71 -6.34
CA PRO A 179 13.32 6.85 -7.52
C PRO A 179 14.35 5.73 -7.40
N GLN A 180 13.94 4.50 -7.66
CA GLN A 180 14.80 3.32 -7.68
C GLN A 180 14.93 2.80 -9.11
N ALA A 181 16.10 2.34 -9.51
CA ALA A 181 16.34 1.72 -10.80
C ALA A 181 17.46 0.67 -10.72
N HIS A 182 17.07 -0.59 -10.66
CA HIS A 182 17.98 -1.74 -10.64
C HIS A 182 17.88 -2.46 -11.98
N PRO A 183 18.92 -2.44 -12.84
CA PRO A 183 18.85 -3.00 -14.17
C PRO A 183 18.93 -4.54 -14.11
N PHE A 184 17.93 -5.21 -14.68
CA PHE A 184 17.89 -6.65 -14.87
C PHE A 184 17.78 -7.03 -16.35
N ALA A 185 18.03 -8.29 -16.69
CA ALA A 185 17.85 -8.79 -18.04
C ALA A 185 16.36 -8.95 -18.36
N ALA A 186 15.94 -8.46 -19.52
CA ALA A 186 14.55 -8.58 -19.98
C ALA A 186 14.17 -10.03 -20.27
N GLN A 187 12.89 -10.36 -20.06
CA GLN A 187 12.29 -11.66 -20.33
C GLN A 187 11.15 -11.54 -21.34
N SER A 188 10.91 -12.60 -22.10
CA SER A 188 9.87 -12.61 -23.14
C SER A 188 8.45 -12.83 -22.62
N ASP A 189 8.30 -13.48 -21.47
CA ASP A 189 7.00 -13.65 -20.81
C ASP A 189 6.55 -12.32 -20.20
N PRO A 190 5.39 -11.76 -20.60
CA PRO A 190 4.96 -10.44 -20.13
C PRO A 190 4.75 -10.36 -18.61
N LEU A 191 4.29 -11.46 -17.99
CA LEU A 191 4.06 -11.50 -16.55
C LEU A 191 5.39 -11.55 -15.78
N ILE A 192 6.37 -12.33 -16.26
CA ILE A 192 7.72 -12.34 -15.69
C ILE A 192 8.35 -10.95 -15.86
N GLN A 193 8.20 -10.33 -17.04
CA GLN A 193 8.72 -8.98 -17.27
C GLN A 193 8.08 -7.96 -16.30
N ALA A 194 6.78 -8.03 -16.07
CA ALA A 194 6.10 -7.16 -15.12
C ALA A 194 6.63 -7.33 -13.66
N ALA A 195 6.94 -8.57 -13.27
CA ALA A 195 7.58 -8.83 -11.98
C ALA A 195 9.03 -8.32 -11.91
N ILE A 196 9.79 -8.41 -13.01
CA ILE A 196 11.14 -7.82 -13.15
C ILE A 196 11.08 -6.30 -13.03
N ASP A 197 10.15 -5.65 -13.72
CA ASP A 197 9.97 -4.20 -13.66
C ASP A 197 9.60 -3.74 -12.25
N ALA A 198 8.79 -4.52 -11.52
CA ALA A 198 8.52 -4.27 -10.12
C ALA A 198 9.77 -4.46 -9.24
N ALA A 199 10.54 -5.52 -9.46
CA ALA A 199 11.80 -5.75 -8.74
C ALA A 199 12.82 -4.64 -9.00
N SER A 200 12.89 -4.14 -10.24
CA SER A 200 13.82 -3.04 -10.61
C SER A 200 13.53 -1.73 -9.88
N GLN A 201 12.31 -1.55 -9.39
CA GLN A 201 11.85 -0.38 -8.63
C GLN A 201 11.68 -0.67 -7.13
N SER A 202 12.10 -1.84 -6.66
CA SER A 202 12.03 -2.17 -5.23
C SER A 202 13.03 -1.35 -4.42
N TYR A 203 12.68 -1.07 -3.18
CA TYR A 203 13.50 -0.36 -2.22
C TYR A 203 14.09 -1.35 -1.22
N ALA A 204 15.37 -1.69 -1.33
CA ALA A 204 16.07 -2.63 -0.46
C ALA A 204 17.52 -2.20 -0.18
N PRO A 205 17.73 -1.05 0.47
CA PRO A 205 19.07 -0.46 0.64
C PRO A 205 19.96 -1.23 1.62
N TYR A 206 19.37 -2.02 2.52
CA TYR A 206 20.10 -2.70 3.60
C TYR A 206 20.58 -4.08 3.19
N THR A 207 19.76 -4.85 2.48
CA THR A 207 20.07 -6.25 2.13
C THR A 207 20.33 -6.46 0.65
N ARG A 208 19.96 -5.49 -0.20
CA ARG A 208 19.94 -5.59 -1.67
C ARG A 208 19.08 -6.74 -2.19
N ALA A 209 18.12 -7.24 -1.38
CA ALA A 209 17.19 -8.29 -1.76
C ALA A 209 16.08 -7.73 -2.66
N TYR A 210 16.47 -7.13 -3.79
CA TYR A 210 15.52 -6.57 -4.75
C TYR A 210 14.57 -7.63 -5.23
N SER A 211 13.28 -7.39 -5.07
CA SER A 211 12.26 -8.36 -5.43
C SER A 211 10.94 -7.69 -5.83
N GLY A 212 10.23 -8.36 -6.73
CA GLY A 212 8.94 -7.92 -7.23
C GLY A 212 8.07 -9.12 -7.56
N ILE A 213 6.77 -8.92 -7.54
CA ILE A 213 5.79 -9.95 -7.88
C ILE A 213 4.79 -9.43 -8.90
N ALA A 214 4.29 -10.32 -9.76
CA ALA A 214 3.15 -10.06 -10.61
C ALA A 214 2.09 -11.15 -10.38
N LEU A 215 0.85 -10.71 -10.17
CA LEU A 215 -0.33 -11.57 -10.02
C LEU A 215 -1.20 -11.39 -11.27
N GLN A 216 -1.33 -12.42 -12.08
CA GLN A 216 -2.24 -12.44 -13.23
C GLN A 216 -3.65 -12.67 -12.72
N ILE A 217 -4.60 -11.88 -13.22
CA ILE A 217 -6.00 -11.92 -12.78
C ILE A 217 -6.82 -12.73 -13.78
N ASP A 218 -7.00 -12.23 -14.98
CA ASP A 218 -7.77 -12.89 -16.04
C ASP A 218 -7.07 -12.67 -17.40
N GLY A 219 -6.25 -13.64 -17.79
CA GLY A 219 -5.63 -13.69 -19.11
C GLY A 219 -4.71 -12.52 -19.47
N GLU A 220 -5.21 -11.29 -19.49
CA GLU A 220 -4.48 -10.10 -19.95
C GLU A 220 -4.20 -9.04 -18.88
N HIS A 221 -4.84 -9.16 -17.70
CA HIS A 221 -4.68 -8.17 -16.62
C HIS A 221 -3.83 -8.74 -15.49
N TRP A 222 -2.96 -7.92 -14.94
CA TRP A 222 -2.18 -8.26 -13.74
C TRP A 222 -2.00 -7.04 -12.83
N VAL A 223 -1.75 -7.31 -11.59
CA VAL A 223 -1.26 -6.34 -10.62
C VAL A 223 0.15 -6.71 -10.21
N THR A 224 0.96 -5.73 -9.86
CA THR A 224 2.32 -5.93 -9.40
C THR A 224 2.50 -5.41 -7.99
N GLY A 225 3.53 -5.90 -7.31
CA GLY A 225 4.00 -5.43 -6.03
C GLY A 225 5.52 -5.46 -5.97
N ARG A 226 6.10 -4.52 -5.25
CA ARG A 226 7.55 -4.40 -5.08
C ARG A 226 7.91 -4.37 -3.60
N TYR A 227 9.10 -4.87 -3.28
CA TYR A 227 9.59 -4.92 -1.91
C TYR A 227 9.95 -3.53 -1.40
N ALA A 228 9.47 -3.19 -0.21
CA ALA A 228 9.85 -1.99 0.52
C ALA A 228 10.51 -2.38 1.84
N GLU A 229 11.82 -2.27 1.91
CA GLU A 229 12.61 -2.60 3.09
C GLU A 229 12.54 -1.49 4.13
N ASN A 230 12.76 -1.83 5.40
CA ASN A 230 12.81 -0.89 6.51
C ASN A 230 14.09 -1.08 7.33
N ALA A 231 14.65 0.01 7.83
CA ALA A 231 15.86 -0.01 8.66
C ALA A 231 15.75 -0.95 9.87
N ALA A 232 14.57 -1.12 10.44
CA ALA A 232 14.29 -2.01 11.57
C ALA A 232 13.87 -3.43 11.15
N PHE A 233 13.93 -3.77 9.87
CA PHE A 233 13.56 -5.01 9.20
C PHE A 233 12.09 -5.41 9.34
N ASN A 234 11.59 -5.68 10.55
CA ASN A 234 10.22 -6.17 10.75
C ASN A 234 9.11 -5.33 10.10
N PRO A 235 9.20 -3.99 10.03
CA PRO A 235 8.19 -3.19 9.33
C PRO A 235 8.25 -3.25 7.80
N SER A 236 9.23 -3.91 7.20
CA SER A 236 9.34 -4.06 5.74
C SER A 236 8.04 -4.62 5.14
N LEU A 237 7.68 -4.15 3.95
CA LEU A 237 6.51 -4.64 3.22
C LEU A 237 6.95 -5.58 2.09
N PRO A 238 6.67 -6.89 2.18
CA PRO A 238 7.00 -7.86 1.15
C PRO A 238 6.28 -7.59 -0.19
N PRO A 239 6.84 -8.04 -1.33
CA PRO A 239 6.27 -7.76 -2.64
C PRO A 239 4.88 -8.38 -2.83
N LEU A 240 4.59 -9.57 -2.26
CA LEU A 240 3.26 -10.17 -2.36
C LEU A 240 2.21 -9.31 -1.64
N GLN A 241 2.50 -8.84 -0.43
CA GLN A 241 1.60 -7.94 0.30
C GLN A 241 1.37 -6.65 -0.49
N SER A 242 2.41 -6.07 -1.08
CA SER A 242 2.29 -4.90 -1.98
C SER A 242 1.33 -5.18 -3.14
N ALA A 243 1.43 -6.34 -3.81
CA ALA A 243 0.53 -6.72 -4.90
C ALA A 243 -0.91 -6.98 -4.42
N LEU A 244 -1.09 -7.64 -3.26
CA LEU A 244 -2.42 -7.93 -2.70
C LEU A 244 -3.16 -6.65 -2.30
N ILE A 245 -2.44 -5.63 -1.82
CA ILE A 245 -3.00 -4.29 -1.60
C ILE A 245 -3.55 -3.74 -2.93
N MET A 246 -2.76 -3.78 -4.00
CA MET A 246 -3.19 -3.27 -5.30
C MET A 246 -4.36 -4.07 -5.88
N LEU A 247 -4.36 -5.39 -5.71
CA LEU A 247 -5.46 -6.27 -6.11
C LEU A 247 -6.77 -5.84 -5.42
N GLN A 248 -6.74 -5.71 -4.09
CA GLN A 248 -7.88 -5.35 -3.26
C GLN A 248 -8.43 -3.96 -3.60
N LEU A 249 -7.55 -2.95 -3.68
CA LEU A 249 -7.95 -1.57 -3.93
C LEU A 249 -8.47 -1.34 -5.36
N GLN A 250 -8.09 -2.19 -6.31
CA GLN A 250 -8.64 -2.21 -7.67
C GLN A 250 -9.94 -3.02 -7.78
N GLY A 251 -10.44 -3.59 -6.68
CA GLY A 251 -11.71 -4.31 -6.63
C GLY A 251 -11.68 -5.74 -7.14
N TYR A 252 -10.51 -6.32 -7.36
CA TYR A 252 -10.39 -7.72 -7.78
C TYR A 252 -10.44 -8.68 -6.58
N PRO A 253 -11.24 -9.74 -6.63
CA PRO A 253 -11.20 -10.76 -5.59
C PRO A 253 -9.94 -11.61 -5.72
N VAL A 254 -9.44 -12.12 -4.60
CA VAL A 254 -8.29 -13.04 -4.59
C VAL A 254 -8.52 -14.26 -5.48
N SER A 255 -9.78 -14.74 -5.56
CA SER A 255 -10.15 -15.86 -6.43
C SER A 255 -9.97 -15.62 -7.94
N ALA A 256 -9.73 -14.37 -8.35
CA ALA A 256 -9.40 -14.05 -9.73
C ALA A 256 -7.93 -14.31 -10.09
N ILE A 257 -7.06 -14.60 -9.12
CA ILE A 257 -5.65 -14.90 -9.38
C ILE A 257 -5.54 -16.22 -10.15
N THR A 258 -4.90 -16.18 -11.31
CA THR A 258 -4.66 -17.34 -12.17
C THR A 258 -3.19 -17.79 -12.20
N ARG A 259 -2.26 -16.86 -12.01
CA ARG A 259 -0.82 -17.10 -11.97
C ARG A 259 -0.12 -16.09 -11.06
N ALA A 260 0.90 -16.50 -10.32
CA ALA A 260 1.72 -15.67 -9.47
C ALA A 260 3.20 -15.90 -9.78
N VAL A 261 3.93 -14.83 -10.09
CA VAL A 261 5.36 -14.88 -10.41
C VAL A 261 6.12 -13.93 -9.48
N LEU A 262 7.05 -14.50 -8.70
CA LEU A 262 8.00 -13.76 -7.88
C LEU A 262 9.35 -13.68 -8.60
N VAL A 263 9.91 -12.51 -8.69
CA VAL A 263 11.28 -12.26 -9.15
C VAL A 263 12.13 -11.82 -7.96
N GLU A 264 13.29 -12.46 -7.79
CA GLU A 264 14.28 -12.12 -6.75
C GLU A 264 15.68 -12.14 -7.34
N VAL A 265 16.60 -11.35 -6.77
CA VAL A 265 18.02 -11.42 -7.13
C VAL A 265 18.65 -12.70 -6.56
N SER A 266 19.53 -13.33 -7.36
CA SER A 266 20.11 -14.66 -7.03
C SER A 266 21.06 -14.66 -5.84
N ASP A 267 21.71 -13.51 -5.56
CA ASP A 267 22.71 -13.32 -4.50
C ASP A 267 22.15 -12.61 -3.27
N ALA A 268 20.81 -12.48 -3.16
CA ALA A 268 20.18 -11.82 -2.03
C ALA A 268 20.42 -12.57 -0.70
N ALA A 269 20.63 -11.80 0.36
CA ALA A 269 20.82 -12.34 1.71
C ALA A 269 19.53 -12.96 2.31
N LEU A 270 18.37 -12.65 1.73
CA LEU A 270 17.06 -13.16 2.15
C LEU A 270 16.19 -13.47 0.93
N SER A 271 15.17 -14.31 1.12
CA SER A 271 14.18 -14.64 0.09
C SER A 271 12.76 -14.39 0.59
N GLN A 272 11.91 -13.90 -0.31
CA GLN A 272 10.48 -13.69 -0.08
C GLN A 272 9.65 -14.94 -0.44
N GLN A 273 10.28 -15.97 -1.02
CA GLN A 273 9.59 -17.13 -1.61
C GLN A 273 8.73 -17.89 -0.60
N SER A 274 9.31 -18.30 0.53
CA SER A 274 8.59 -19.16 1.48
C SER A 274 7.41 -18.44 2.15
N ALA A 275 7.58 -17.16 2.50
CA ALA A 275 6.51 -16.34 3.08
C ALA A 275 5.39 -16.09 2.05
N SER A 276 5.75 -15.77 0.79
CA SER A 276 4.78 -15.57 -0.29
C SER A 276 4.01 -16.85 -0.61
N ALA A 277 4.69 -18.01 -0.71
CA ALA A 277 4.05 -19.30 -0.94
C ALA A 277 3.07 -19.67 0.18
N ALA A 278 3.43 -19.39 1.45
CA ALA A 278 2.56 -19.66 2.59
C ALA A 278 1.26 -18.84 2.54
N ILE A 279 1.35 -17.54 2.19
CA ILE A 279 0.18 -16.67 2.04
C ILE A 279 -0.69 -17.15 0.87
N LEU A 280 -0.11 -17.39 -0.30
CA LEU A 280 -0.85 -17.86 -1.48
C LEU A 280 -1.56 -19.19 -1.23
N THR A 281 -0.93 -20.08 -0.47
CA THR A 281 -1.53 -21.33 -0.02
C THR A 281 -2.73 -21.07 0.90
N ALA A 282 -2.58 -20.16 1.87
CA ALA A 282 -3.66 -19.79 2.80
C ALA A 282 -4.83 -19.09 2.11
N LEU A 283 -4.58 -18.35 1.03
CA LEU A 283 -5.59 -17.61 0.27
C LEU A 283 -6.42 -18.47 -0.70
N GLY A 284 -6.01 -19.70 -1.00
CA GLY A 284 -6.77 -20.55 -1.91
C GLY A 284 -5.93 -21.63 -2.61
N GLY A 285 -4.70 -21.87 -2.14
CA GLY A 285 -3.83 -22.92 -2.67
C GLY A 285 -3.15 -22.55 -3.99
N TYR A 286 -2.95 -21.25 -4.24
CA TYR A 286 -2.26 -20.80 -5.46
C TYR A 286 -0.78 -21.16 -5.42
N SER A 287 -0.26 -21.64 -6.56
CA SER A 287 1.16 -21.90 -6.73
C SER A 287 1.94 -20.63 -7.02
N LEU A 288 3.18 -20.58 -6.50
CA LEU A 288 4.12 -19.50 -6.76
C LEU A 288 5.21 -19.97 -7.72
N GLU A 289 5.33 -19.31 -8.85
CA GLU A 289 6.50 -19.42 -9.72
C GLU A 289 7.57 -18.45 -9.23
N THR A 290 8.82 -18.91 -9.13
CA THR A 290 9.95 -18.05 -8.72
C THR A 290 10.98 -18.00 -9.84
N VAL A 291 11.38 -16.80 -10.21
CA VAL A 291 12.41 -16.52 -11.21
C VAL A 291 13.53 -15.73 -10.54
N THR A 292 14.76 -16.20 -10.68
CA THR A 292 15.95 -15.48 -10.19
C THR A 292 16.58 -14.66 -11.30
N VAL A 293 17.03 -13.44 -10.94
CA VAL A 293 17.75 -12.53 -11.81
C VAL A 293 19.10 -12.18 -11.19
N GLU A 294 20.09 -11.86 -12.03
CA GLU A 294 21.39 -11.40 -11.56
C GLU A 294 21.41 -9.89 -11.43
N SER A 295 22.01 -9.38 -10.34
CA SER A 295 22.34 -7.97 -10.20
C SER A 295 23.46 -7.62 -11.20
N LYS A 296 23.26 -6.58 -12.01
CA LYS A 296 24.29 -6.09 -12.94
C LYS A 296 25.22 -5.12 -12.26
#